data_4f946ea1d05eac3f1c5aea3fd6fd9c4a
#
_entry.id   4f946ea1d05eac3f1c5aea3fd6fd9c4a
#
_cell.length_a   1.000
_cell.length_b   1.000
_cell.length_c   1.000
_cell.angle_alpha   90.00
_cell.angle_beta   90.00
_cell.angle_gamma   90.00
#
_symmetry.space_group_name_H-M   'P 1'
#
loop_
_entity.id
_entity.type
_entity.pdbx_description
1 polymer ?
#
loop_
_entity_poly.entity_id
_entity_poly.type
_entity_poly.pdbx_seq_one_letter_code
_entity_poly.pdbx_strand_id
1 'polypeptide(L)'
;DGGVCILVLTNKTEAYMQFTYHIPTKIVFGNGSLDRLHEEKLPGKRALIVISAGKSTRANGYLAQLEAQLKKAGVSSVVFDKILPNPIKDHVMEGALLCKKEKCDFVIGLGGGSTIDSAKGIAIMATNEGDLWDYIGGGSGEAKPVPTWPLPIVAITTTAGTGTEADPWLVITKVETNEKIGMGYEGTFPVLSIVDPLLTVSVPASLTAYQGFDALFHSTEGYINTTANTLSDMYSLEAIRLIGKSLATAVADGANLQAREDISLANTLAGMVESTSGCISEHSLEHALSAYYPALPHGAGLIMISLAYATHIAKSNVCDERMVAMAKALGKTDATKAMDFVTALASLQKACGVDQLKMSDYGIKADDLPKMVQNARENMAGLFMVDPIELSDEDCLNIYKNSYR
;
A
#
# COMPACT_ATOMS: atom_id res chain seq x y z
N ASP A 1 -6.16 -32.46 -19.26
CA ASP A 1 -5.01 -32.15 -20.15
C ASP A 1 -5.31 -30.86 -20.90
N GLY A 2 -4.92 -29.74 -20.31
CA GLY A 2 -4.98 -28.42 -20.89
C GLY A 2 -3.59 -27.79 -20.84
N GLY A 3 -2.72 -28.18 -21.77
CA GLY A 3 -1.38 -27.63 -21.90
C GLY A 3 -1.44 -26.17 -22.34
N VAL A 4 -0.91 -25.29 -21.51
CA VAL A 4 -0.63 -23.91 -21.91
C VAL A 4 0.53 -23.93 -22.90
N CYS A 5 0.24 -23.72 -24.16
CA CYS A 5 1.22 -23.58 -25.21
C CYS A 5 1.83 -22.18 -25.13
N ILE A 6 3.05 -22.06 -24.57
CA ILE A 6 3.83 -20.83 -24.65
C ILE A 6 4.37 -20.74 -26.09
N LEU A 7 3.74 -19.94 -26.91
CA LEU A 7 4.26 -19.58 -28.24
C LEU A 7 5.40 -18.56 -28.04
N VAL A 8 6.65 -19.03 -28.10
CA VAL A 8 7.81 -18.14 -28.26
C VAL A 8 7.81 -17.69 -29.74
N LEU A 9 7.22 -16.55 -30.00
CA LEU A 9 7.30 -15.89 -31.31
C LEU A 9 8.59 -15.05 -31.38
N THR A 10 9.65 -15.66 -31.89
CA THR A 10 10.82 -14.95 -32.42
C THR A 10 10.49 -14.36 -33.80
N ASN A 11 9.79 -13.23 -33.82
CA ASN A 11 9.78 -12.32 -34.96
C ASN A 11 9.53 -10.92 -34.41
N LYS A 12 10.39 -9.95 -34.76
CA LYS A 12 10.22 -8.53 -34.50
C LYS A 12 9.01 -8.02 -35.32
N THR A 13 7.82 -8.36 -34.88
CA THR A 13 6.61 -7.64 -35.19
C THR A 13 6.43 -6.60 -34.09
N GLU A 14 6.19 -5.36 -34.46
CA GLU A 14 5.84 -4.28 -33.54
C GLU A 14 4.82 -4.83 -32.53
N ALA A 15 5.24 -4.97 -31.27
CA ALA A 15 4.35 -5.45 -30.23
C ALA A 15 3.35 -4.33 -29.93
N TYR A 16 2.11 -4.52 -30.38
CA TYR A 16 1.02 -3.60 -30.05
C TYR A 16 0.81 -3.61 -28.54
N MET A 17 0.71 -2.41 -27.93
CA MET A 17 0.42 -2.26 -26.53
C MET A 17 -0.97 -2.85 -26.21
N GLN A 18 -1.05 -3.78 -25.25
CA GLN A 18 -2.29 -4.40 -24.80
C GLN A 18 -2.31 -4.42 -23.26
N PHE A 19 -3.30 -3.82 -22.65
CA PHE A 19 -3.54 -3.89 -21.22
C PHE A 19 -5.02 -3.66 -20.91
N THR A 20 -5.47 -4.11 -19.73
CA THR A 20 -6.79 -3.78 -19.18
C THR A 20 -6.60 -2.76 -18.08
N TYR A 21 -7.40 -1.70 -18.09
CA TYR A 21 -7.43 -0.68 -17.06
C TYR A 21 -8.80 -0.65 -16.39
N HIS A 22 -8.83 -0.78 -15.07
CA HIS A 22 -10.06 -0.74 -14.30
C HIS A 22 -9.80 -0.17 -12.90
N ILE A 23 -10.23 1.07 -12.66
CA ILE A 23 -10.25 1.72 -11.34
C ILE A 23 -11.64 2.35 -11.19
N PRO A 24 -12.60 1.64 -10.58
CA PRO A 24 -14.00 2.08 -10.51
C PRO A 24 -14.25 3.09 -9.39
N THR A 25 -13.28 3.36 -8.54
CA THR A 25 -13.42 4.21 -7.36
C THR A 25 -13.69 5.66 -7.74
N LYS A 26 -14.77 6.25 -7.21
CA LYS A 26 -14.95 7.69 -7.22
C LYS A 26 -14.04 8.32 -6.16
N ILE A 27 -13.07 9.12 -6.56
CA ILE A 27 -12.16 9.82 -5.66
C ILE A 27 -12.58 11.29 -5.54
N VAL A 28 -12.82 11.75 -4.32
CA VAL A 28 -13.08 13.16 -3.97
C VAL A 28 -11.84 13.69 -3.25
N PHE A 29 -11.06 14.48 -3.97
CA PHE A 29 -9.77 15.01 -3.49
C PHE A 29 -9.87 16.49 -3.15
N GLY A 30 -9.23 16.91 -2.07
CA GLY A 30 -8.98 18.30 -1.73
C GLY A 30 -9.28 18.65 -0.28
N ASN A 31 -8.72 19.77 0.16
CA ASN A 31 -8.87 20.29 1.52
C ASN A 31 -10.36 20.53 1.86
N GLY A 32 -10.81 19.96 2.98
CA GLY A 32 -12.20 20.06 3.44
C GLY A 32 -13.18 19.15 2.70
N SER A 33 -12.69 18.16 1.93
CA SER A 33 -13.57 17.24 1.21
C SER A 33 -14.41 16.37 2.16
N LEU A 34 -13.91 16.05 3.37
CA LEU A 34 -14.69 15.33 4.36
C LEU A 34 -15.91 16.13 4.83
N ASP A 35 -15.84 17.46 4.92
CA ASP A 35 -16.95 18.30 5.35
C ASP A 35 -18.13 18.32 4.35
N ARG A 36 -17.89 17.83 3.13
CA ARG A 36 -18.89 17.75 2.06
C ARG A 36 -19.32 16.31 1.76
N LEU A 37 -18.96 15.33 2.60
CA LEU A 37 -19.32 13.93 2.38
C LEU A 37 -20.84 13.73 2.26
N HIS A 38 -21.64 14.53 2.96
CA HIS A 38 -23.12 14.46 2.92
C HIS A 38 -23.71 14.86 1.56
N GLU A 39 -22.94 15.51 0.68
CA GLU A 39 -23.33 15.85 -0.70
C GLU A 39 -23.12 14.66 -1.66
N GLU A 40 -22.34 13.65 -1.22
CA GLU A 40 -22.06 12.46 -1.99
C GLU A 40 -23.17 11.41 -1.85
N LYS A 41 -23.38 10.63 -2.90
CA LYS A 41 -24.29 9.49 -2.86
C LYS A 41 -23.64 8.34 -2.08
N LEU A 42 -23.99 8.21 -0.81
CA LEU A 42 -23.54 7.08 0.01
C LEU A 42 -24.23 5.79 -0.41
N PRO A 43 -23.54 4.62 -0.31
CA PRO A 43 -24.03 3.37 -0.88
C PRO A 43 -25.08 2.65 -0.02
N GLY A 44 -25.38 3.15 1.19
CA GLY A 44 -26.29 2.51 2.13
C GLY A 44 -26.90 3.46 3.14
N LYS A 45 -27.57 2.89 4.15
CA LYS A 45 -28.27 3.63 5.21
C LYS A 45 -27.72 3.37 6.61
N ARG A 46 -26.90 2.32 6.78
CA ARG A 46 -26.30 1.96 8.05
C ARG A 46 -24.85 1.53 7.87
N ALA A 47 -23.92 2.38 8.27
CA ALA A 47 -22.49 2.17 8.11
C ALA A 47 -21.89 1.42 9.31
N LEU A 48 -20.93 0.53 9.04
CA LEU A 48 -19.91 0.18 10.02
C LEU A 48 -18.70 1.11 9.79
N ILE A 49 -18.38 1.96 10.77
CA ILE A 49 -17.17 2.79 10.74
C ILE A 49 -16.03 2.00 11.39
N VAL A 50 -15.01 1.68 10.62
CA VAL A 50 -13.79 1.00 11.07
C VAL A 50 -12.72 2.04 11.35
N ILE A 51 -12.14 2.02 12.55
CA ILE A 51 -11.05 2.90 12.96
C ILE A 51 -9.96 2.11 13.71
N SER A 52 -8.79 2.72 13.86
CA SER A 52 -7.71 2.13 14.67
C SER A 52 -8.03 2.13 16.17
N ALA A 53 -7.44 1.20 16.90
CA ALA A 53 -7.47 1.16 18.38
C ALA A 53 -6.72 2.35 19.02
N GLY A 54 -5.96 3.10 18.22
CA GLY A 54 -5.28 4.32 18.64
C GLY A 54 -6.23 5.47 18.94
N LYS A 55 -5.72 6.50 19.59
CA LYS A 55 -6.53 7.65 20.04
C LYS A 55 -6.67 8.76 18.99
N SER A 56 -5.81 8.79 17.95
CA SER A 56 -5.67 9.91 17.03
C SER A 56 -6.96 10.26 16.28
N THR A 57 -7.65 9.27 15.71
CA THR A 57 -8.90 9.49 14.96
C THR A 57 -9.99 10.16 15.79
N ARG A 58 -10.08 9.81 17.08
CA ARG A 58 -11.04 10.43 18.02
C ARG A 58 -10.51 11.78 18.53
N ALA A 59 -9.24 11.84 18.94
CA ALA A 59 -8.63 13.04 19.53
C ALA A 59 -8.54 14.21 18.54
N ASN A 60 -8.33 13.91 17.27
CA ASN A 60 -8.31 14.92 16.19
C ASN A 60 -9.71 15.31 15.68
N GLY A 61 -10.77 14.71 16.25
CA GLY A 61 -12.15 15.01 15.88
C GLY A 61 -12.64 14.37 14.58
N TYR A 62 -11.82 13.56 13.89
CA TYR A 62 -12.17 13.00 12.57
C TYR A 62 -13.39 12.08 12.62
N LEU A 63 -13.51 11.26 13.68
CA LEU A 63 -14.69 10.42 13.86
C LEU A 63 -15.96 11.28 14.05
N ALA A 64 -15.90 12.28 14.92
CA ALA A 64 -17.05 13.17 15.17
C ALA A 64 -17.46 13.95 13.91
N GLN A 65 -16.48 14.39 13.11
CA GLN A 65 -16.69 15.04 11.82
C GLN A 65 -17.42 14.10 10.86
N LEU A 66 -16.96 12.84 10.72
CA LEU A 66 -17.61 11.83 9.89
C LEU A 66 -19.05 11.55 10.36
N GLU A 67 -19.24 11.32 11.66
CA GLU A 67 -20.59 11.05 12.23
C GLU A 67 -21.56 12.23 11.97
N ALA A 68 -21.07 13.46 12.04
CA ALA A 68 -21.86 14.64 11.70
C ALA A 68 -22.26 14.66 10.22
N GLN A 69 -21.36 14.27 9.31
CA GLN A 69 -21.65 14.18 7.87
C GLN A 69 -22.67 13.07 7.58
N LEU A 70 -22.52 11.89 8.19
CA LEU A 70 -23.45 10.77 8.05
C LEU A 70 -24.85 11.15 8.56
N LYS A 71 -24.94 11.86 9.69
CA LYS A 71 -26.19 12.37 10.21
C LYS A 71 -26.89 13.31 9.22
N LYS A 72 -26.16 14.23 8.59
CA LYS A 72 -26.68 15.11 7.53
C LYS A 72 -27.20 14.32 6.33
N ALA A 73 -26.53 13.22 5.97
CA ALA A 73 -26.93 12.32 4.89
C ALA A 73 -28.07 11.35 5.26
N GLY A 74 -28.55 11.37 6.53
CA GLY A 74 -29.59 10.45 7.01
C GLY A 74 -29.09 8.99 7.12
N VAL A 75 -27.81 8.80 7.41
CA VAL A 75 -27.15 7.50 7.58
C VAL A 75 -26.85 7.27 9.06
N SER A 76 -27.25 6.12 9.59
CA SER A 76 -26.87 5.66 10.92
C SER A 76 -25.52 4.94 10.89
N SER A 77 -24.82 4.87 12.04
CA SER A 77 -23.51 4.22 12.08
C SER A 77 -23.27 3.46 13.39
N VAL A 78 -22.38 2.48 13.31
CA VAL A 78 -21.79 1.74 14.42
C VAL A 78 -20.27 1.81 14.25
N VAL A 79 -19.52 1.89 15.35
CA VAL A 79 -18.07 2.02 15.32
C VAL A 79 -17.41 0.71 15.74
N PHE A 80 -16.42 0.26 14.96
CA PHE A 80 -15.47 -0.79 15.30
C PHE A 80 -14.07 -0.17 15.41
N ASP A 81 -13.46 -0.19 16.59
CA ASP A 81 -12.27 0.57 16.96
C ASP A 81 -11.11 -0.29 17.48
N LYS A 82 -10.92 -1.47 16.89
CA LYS A 82 -9.90 -2.43 17.35
C LYS A 82 -8.70 -2.62 16.42
N ILE A 83 -8.65 -1.90 15.30
CA ILE A 83 -7.62 -2.14 14.29
C ILE A 83 -6.25 -1.71 14.78
N LEU A 84 -5.27 -2.61 14.66
CA LEU A 84 -3.86 -2.38 14.99
C LEU A 84 -3.07 -1.95 13.74
N PRO A 85 -1.92 -1.27 13.92
CA PRO A 85 -0.89 -1.22 12.87
C PRO A 85 -0.50 -2.67 12.48
N ASN A 86 -0.26 -2.94 11.20
CA ASN A 86 -0.16 -4.31 10.69
C ASN A 86 -1.40 -5.14 11.09
N PRO A 87 -2.53 -4.94 10.41
CA PRO A 87 -3.82 -5.43 10.85
C PRO A 87 -3.87 -6.96 10.86
N ILE A 88 -4.57 -7.52 11.84
CA ILE A 88 -4.64 -8.96 12.04
C ILE A 88 -6.01 -9.52 11.64
N LYS A 89 -6.00 -10.78 11.16
CA LYS A 89 -7.17 -11.53 10.73
C LYS A 89 -8.29 -11.53 11.78
N ASP A 90 -7.95 -11.77 13.03
CA ASP A 90 -8.95 -11.90 14.11
C ASP A 90 -9.80 -10.64 14.28
N HIS A 91 -9.19 -9.45 14.16
CA HIS A 91 -9.94 -8.20 14.23
C HIS A 91 -10.84 -7.99 13.02
N VAL A 92 -10.43 -8.45 11.84
CA VAL A 92 -11.28 -8.43 10.63
C VAL A 92 -12.51 -9.32 10.84
N MET A 93 -12.31 -10.54 11.33
CA MET A 93 -13.40 -11.47 11.61
C MET A 93 -14.35 -10.94 12.69
N GLU A 94 -13.82 -10.33 13.75
CA GLU A 94 -14.63 -9.70 14.79
C GLU A 94 -15.46 -8.52 14.25
N GLY A 95 -14.84 -7.66 13.42
CA GLY A 95 -15.53 -6.55 12.76
C GLY A 95 -16.66 -7.02 11.84
N ALA A 96 -16.45 -8.12 11.12
CA ALA A 96 -17.46 -8.73 10.24
C ALA A 96 -18.66 -9.28 11.05
N LEU A 97 -18.41 -9.91 12.19
CA LEU A 97 -19.47 -10.37 13.10
C LEU A 97 -20.29 -9.21 13.63
N LEU A 98 -19.63 -8.10 14.02
CA LEU A 98 -20.34 -6.87 14.44
C LEU A 98 -21.18 -6.30 13.29
N CYS A 99 -20.62 -6.23 12.09
CA CYS A 99 -21.30 -5.75 10.88
C CYS A 99 -22.60 -6.53 10.61
N LYS A 100 -22.53 -7.87 10.63
CA LYS A 100 -23.67 -8.77 10.47
C LYS A 100 -24.73 -8.56 11.58
N LYS A 101 -24.29 -8.54 12.86
CA LYS A 101 -25.15 -8.36 14.03
C LYS A 101 -25.93 -7.04 13.97
N GLU A 102 -25.24 -5.96 13.62
CA GLU A 102 -25.82 -4.61 13.55
C GLU A 102 -26.53 -4.34 12.22
N LYS A 103 -26.53 -5.30 11.29
CA LYS A 103 -27.15 -5.19 9.96
C LYS A 103 -26.67 -3.96 9.19
N CYS A 104 -25.37 -3.69 9.23
CA CYS A 104 -24.77 -2.65 8.40
C CYS A 104 -24.85 -3.06 6.92
N ASP A 105 -25.08 -2.08 6.06
CA ASP A 105 -25.24 -2.30 4.62
C ASP A 105 -24.07 -1.75 3.79
N PHE A 106 -23.09 -1.11 4.46
CA PHE A 106 -21.80 -0.73 3.89
C PHE A 106 -20.76 -0.51 5.01
N VAL A 107 -19.47 -0.45 4.62
CA VAL A 107 -18.35 -0.27 5.53
C VAL A 107 -17.58 1.00 5.19
N ILE A 108 -17.20 1.76 6.20
CA ILE A 108 -16.36 2.96 6.06
C ILE A 108 -15.04 2.69 6.77
N GLY A 109 -13.90 2.72 6.06
CA GLY A 109 -12.58 2.77 6.66
C GLY A 109 -12.15 4.22 6.88
N LEU A 110 -12.11 4.68 8.14
CA LEU A 110 -11.62 6.02 8.51
C LEU A 110 -10.27 5.89 9.21
N GLY A 111 -9.18 6.11 8.49
CA GLY A 111 -7.84 5.97 9.04
C GLY A 111 -6.76 5.79 7.99
N GLY A 112 -5.64 5.19 8.36
CA GLY A 112 -4.58 4.81 7.45
C GLY A 112 -4.84 3.46 6.78
N GLY A 113 -3.84 2.96 6.02
CA GLY A 113 -3.92 1.71 5.27
C GLY A 113 -4.45 0.54 6.07
N SER A 114 -3.89 0.27 7.26
CA SER A 114 -4.36 -0.83 8.13
C SER A 114 -5.87 -0.79 8.39
N THR A 115 -6.43 0.40 8.53
CA THR A 115 -7.87 0.59 8.81
C THR A 115 -8.72 0.35 7.56
N ILE A 116 -8.28 0.86 6.41
CA ILE A 116 -9.01 0.71 5.15
C ILE A 116 -8.92 -0.75 4.67
N ASP A 117 -7.74 -1.37 4.77
CA ASP A 117 -7.53 -2.78 4.45
C ASP A 117 -8.42 -3.69 5.30
N SER A 118 -8.49 -3.41 6.62
CA SER A 118 -9.42 -4.12 7.51
C SER A 118 -10.87 -3.90 7.11
N ALA A 119 -11.25 -2.69 6.69
CA ALA A 119 -12.61 -2.40 6.21
C ALA A 119 -12.95 -3.21 4.95
N LYS A 120 -12.00 -3.38 4.02
CA LYS A 120 -12.14 -4.25 2.85
C LYS A 120 -12.34 -5.71 3.26
N GLY A 121 -11.51 -6.23 4.18
CA GLY A 121 -11.64 -7.60 4.71
C GLY A 121 -12.96 -7.81 5.46
N ILE A 122 -13.38 -6.86 6.27
CA ILE A 122 -14.68 -6.87 6.97
C ILE A 122 -15.82 -6.90 5.96
N ALA A 123 -15.75 -6.11 4.88
CA ALA A 123 -16.77 -6.08 3.85
C ALA A 123 -16.93 -7.43 3.14
N ILE A 124 -15.82 -8.15 2.86
CA ILE A 124 -15.84 -9.52 2.35
C ILE A 124 -16.55 -10.44 3.34
N MET A 125 -16.10 -10.47 4.58
CA MET A 125 -16.57 -11.44 5.58
C MET A 125 -17.96 -11.11 6.12
N ALA A 126 -18.46 -9.89 5.92
CA ALA A 126 -19.83 -9.53 6.24
C ALA A 126 -20.88 -10.22 5.37
N THR A 127 -20.51 -10.64 4.16
CA THR A 127 -21.39 -11.27 3.17
C THR A 127 -21.05 -12.74 2.91
N ASN A 128 -19.89 -13.20 3.39
CA ASN A 128 -19.38 -14.55 3.13
C ASN A 128 -19.18 -15.32 4.43
N GLU A 129 -19.21 -16.64 4.32
CA GLU A 129 -19.04 -17.59 5.44
C GLU A 129 -17.55 -18.04 5.51
N GLY A 130 -17.20 -18.78 6.57
CA GLY A 130 -15.86 -19.32 6.78
C GLY A 130 -14.88 -18.35 7.42
N ASP A 131 -13.62 -18.47 7.07
CA ASP A 131 -12.51 -17.64 7.54
C ASP A 131 -11.96 -16.78 6.38
N LEU A 132 -11.40 -15.62 6.67
CA LEU A 132 -10.79 -14.77 5.63
C LEU A 132 -9.69 -15.53 4.88
N TRP A 133 -8.94 -16.40 5.57
CA TRP A 133 -7.87 -17.20 4.98
C TRP A 133 -8.35 -18.27 4.00
N ASP A 134 -9.63 -18.62 4.00
CA ASP A 134 -10.23 -19.45 2.94
C ASP A 134 -10.12 -18.77 1.57
N TYR A 135 -10.13 -17.45 1.53
CA TYR A 135 -10.14 -16.62 0.30
C TYR A 135 -8.77 -16.05 -0.08
N ILE A 136 -7.83 -16.00 0.86
CA ILE A 136 -6.46 -15.50 0.60
C ILE A 136 -5.67 -16.55 -0.20
N GLY A 137 -4.92 -16.08 -1.20
CA GLY A 137 -3.96 -16.89 -1.95
C GLY A 137 -2.54 -16.69 -1.42
N GLY A 138 -1.80 -17.78 -1.26
CA GLY A 138 -0.44 -17.79 -0.71
C GLY A 138 -0.39 -18.27 0.74
N GLY A 139 0.82 -18.62 1.21
CA GLY A 139 1.01 -19.21 2.54
C GLY A 139 0.08 -20.38 2.81
N SER A 140 -0.62 -20.34 3.95
CA SER A 140 -1.64 -21.34 4.34
C SER A 140 -3.05 -21.00 3.83
N GLY A 141 -3.20 -20.01 2.98
CA GLY A 141 -4.49 -19.64 2.39
C GLY A 141 -4.97 -20.63 1.33
N GLU A 142 -6.28 -20.75 1.18
CA GLU A 142 -6.87 -21.74 0.29
C GLU A 142 -7.23 -21.23 -1.10
N ALA A 143 -7.07 -19.90 -1.33
CA ALA A 143 -7.37 -19.24 -2.61
C ALA A 143 -8.78 -19.56 -3.17
N LYS A 144 -9.76 -19.81 -2.31
CA LYS A 144 -11.15 -20.03 -2.74
C LYS A 144 -11.71 -18.77 -3.39
N PRO A 145 -12.53 -18.88 -4.43
CA PRO A 145 -13.23 -17.74 -4.98
C PRO A 145 -14.20 -17.15 -3.92
N VAL A 146 -14.29 -15.83 -3.84
CA VAL A 146 -15.27 -15.14 -2.96
C VAL A 146 -16.67 -15.30 -3.57
N PRO A 147 -17.59 -16.05 -2.95
CA PRO A 147 -18.85 -16.44 -3.60
C PRO A 147 -19.88 -15.29 -3.66
N THR A 148 -19.88 -14.42 -2.68
CA THR A 148 -20.83 -13.30 -2.59
C THR A 148 -20.08 -11.97 -2.64
N TRP A 149 -20.58 -11.02 -3.45
CA TRP A 149 -19.98 -9.68 -3.56
C TRP A 149 -19.90 -9.01 -2.19
N PRO A 150 -18.80 -8.34 -1.83
CA PRO A 150 -18.64 -7.67 -0.54
C PRO A 150 -19.67 -6.56 -0.36
N LEU A 151 -19.87 -6.12 0.88
CA LEU A 151 -20.56 -4.85 1.12
C LEU A 151 -19.79 -3.69 0.45
N PRO A 152 -20.47 -2.64 -0.01
CA PRO A 152 -19.80 -1.45 -0.53
C PRO A 152 -18.84 -0.85 0.49
N ILE A 153 -17.68 -0.37 0.03
CA ILE A 153 -16.61 0.19 0.85
C ILE A 153 -16.48 1.68 0.54
N VAL A 154 -16.42 2.50 1.60
CA VAL A 154 -16.05 3.91 1.53
C VAL A 154 -14.71 4.08 2.25
N ALA A 155 -13.71 4.66 1.60
CA ALA A 155 -12.41 4.93 2.19
C ALA A 155 -12.27 6.42 2.52
N ILE A 156 -11.81 6.73 3.74
CA ILE A 156 -11.49 8.09 4.18
C ILE A 156 -10.08 8.03 4.75
N THR A 157 -9.08 8.34 3.91
CA THR A 157 -7.69 8.20 4.31
C THR A 157 -7.23 9.37 5.18
N THR A 158 -6.51 9.04 6.26
CA THR A 158 -5.88 10.02 7.17
C THR A 158 -4.37 9.94 7.13
N THR A 159 -3.82 9.14 6.21
CA THR A 159 -2.39 8.94 5.97
C THR A 159 -2.11 9.00 4.47
N ALA A 160 -0.85 9.10 4.09
CA ALA A 160 -0.45 9.14 2.69
C ALA A 160 0.76 8.22 2.47
N GLY A 161 0.52 6.94 2.19
CA GLY A 161 1.55 5.92 2.01
C GLY A 161 1.06 4.73 1.19
N THR A 162 0.00 4.07 1.63
CA THR A 162 -0.46 2.79 1.09
C THR A 162 -1.25 2.90 -0.22
N GLY A 163 -1.80 4.06 -0.56
CA GLY A 163 -2.64 4.19 -1.77
C GLY A 163 -3.97 3.41 -1.75
N THR A 164 -4.27 2.70 -0.66
CA THR A 164 -5.39 1.74 -0.55
C THR A 164 -6.77 2.34 -0.82
N GLU A 165 -6.91 3.66 -0.79
CA GLU A 165 -8.12 4.37 -1.21
C GLU A 165 -8.36 4.32 -2.73
N ALA A 166 -7.33 3.97 -3.53
CA ALA A 166 -7.39 3.95 -4.99
C ALA A 166 -7.11 2.56 -5.60
N ASP A 167 -6.96 1.54 -4.77
CA ASP A 167 -6.65 0.17 -5.18
C ASP A 167 -7.61 -0.86 -4.55
N PRO A 168 -7.60 -2.13 -5.02
CA PRO A 168 -8.41 -3.18 -4.43
C PRO A 168 -7.71 -3.92 -3.29
N TRP A 169 -6.42 -3.67 -3.05
CA TRP A 169 -5.60 -4.49 -2.17
C TRP A 169 -5.97 -4.28 -0.70
N LEU A 170 -5.90 -5.36 0.05
CA LEU A 170 -5.91 -5.41 1.52
C LEU A 170 -4.77 -6.33 1.96
N VAL A 171 -3.97 -5.88 2.91
CA VAL A 171 -2.85 -6.65 3.47
C VAL A 171 -3.15 -6.96 4.92
N ILE A 172 -3.33 -8.26 5.22
CA ILE A 172 -3.72 -8.73 6.55
C ILE A 172 -2.69 -9.74 7.06
N THR A 173 -2.45 -9.74 8.36
CA THR A 173 -1.53 -10.66 9.04
C THR A 173 -2.30 -11.78 9.75
N LYS A 174 -1.93 -13.03 9.49
CA LYS A 174 -2.28 -14.20 10.29
C LYS A 174 -1.14 -14.43 11.28
N VAL A 175 -1.40 -14.10 12.52
CA VAL A 175 -0.35 -14.07 13.58
C VAL A 175 0.18 -15.47 13.87
N GLU A 176 -0.69 -16.49 13.85
CA GLU A 176 -0.37 -17.86 14.22
C GLU A 176 0.72 -18.48 13.33
N THR A 177 0.80 -18.04 12.08
CA THR A 177 1.73 -18.58 11.08
C THR A 177 2.74 -17.54 10.58
N ASN A 178 2.70 -16.31 11.10
CA ASN A 178 3.53 -15.18 10.65
C ASN A 178 3.38 -14.92 9.14
N GLU A 179 2.16 -14.96 8.65
CA GLU A 179 1.83 -14.68 7.26
C GLU A 179 1.25 -13.27 7.14
N LYS A 180 1.89 -12.40 6.35
CA LYS A 180 1.38 -11.09 5.98
C LYS A 180 1.18 -11.08 4.48
N ILE A 181 -0.07 -11.18 4.04
CA ILE A 181 -0.44 -11.46 2.66
C ILE A 181 -1.43 -10.42 2.16
N GLY A 182 -1.21 -9.98 0.92
CA GLY A 182 -2.13 -9.13 0.19
C GLY A 182 -3.13 -9.95 -0.63
N MET A 183 -4.37 -9.51 -0.65
CA MET A 183 -5.38 -9.95 -1.63
C MET A 183 -6.13 -8.75 -2.18
N GLY A 184 -6.66 -8.90 -3.38
CA GLY A 184 -7.49 -7.87 -4.01
C GLY A 184 -8.17 -8.38 -5.26
N TYR A 185 -9.36 -7.89 -5.51
CA TYR A 185 -10.13 -8.15 -6.73
C TYR A 185 -11.14 -7.01 -6.95
N GLU A 186 -11.89 -7.06 -8.04
CA GLU A 186 -12.81 -5.98 -8.41
C GLU A 186 -13.77 -5.56 -7.28
N GLY A 187 -14.24 -6.52 -6.45
CA GLY A 187 -15.19 -6.27 -5.36
C GLY A 187 -14.61 -5.51 -4.17
N THR A 188 -13.28 -5.44 -4.03
CA THR A 188 -12.62 -4.78 -2.90
C THR A 188 -12.17 -3.34 -3.18
N PHE A 189 -12.39 -2.83 -4.40
CA PHE A 189 -12.25 -1.40 -4.64
C PHE A 189 -13.25 -0.61 -3.80
N PRO A 190 -12.85 0.48 -3.14
CA PRO A 190 -13.81 1.42 -2.57
C PRO A 190 -14.72 1.99 -3.67
N VAL A 191 -16.01 2.11 -3.41
CA VAL A 191 -16.94 2.77 -4.34
C VAL A 191 -16.82 4.29 -4.28
N LEU A 192 -16.32 4.81 -3.15
CA LEU A 192 -16.07 6.22 -2.88
C LEU A 192 -14.86 6.36 -1.97
N SER A 193 -13.96 7.25 -2.31
CA SER A 193 -12.81 7.61 -1.47
C SER A 193 -12.73 9.10 -1.26
N ILE A 194 -12.56 9.50 0.01
CA ILE A 194 -12.32 10.89 0.41
C ILE A 194 -10.84 11.03 0.73
N VAL A 195 -10.17 11.88 -0.02
CA VAL A 195 -8.75 12.23 0.15
C VAL A 195 -8.69 13.70 0.55
N ASP A 196 -8.71 13.92 1.84
CA ASP A 196 -8.66 15.26 2.44
C ASP A 196 -7.29 15.50 3.07
N PRO A 197 -6.40 16.30 2.45
CA PRO A 197 -5.07 16.55 2.97
C PRO A 197 -5.06 17.13 4.40
N LEU A 198 -6.13 17.81 4.83
CA LEU A 198 -6.25 18.31 6.20
C LEU A 198 -6.25 17.19 7.24
N LEU A 199 -6.69 15.99 6.89
CA LEU A 199 -6.67 14.84 7.79
C LEU A 199 -5.26 14.28 8.02
N THR A 200 -4.29 14.67 7.20
CA THR A 200 -2.90 14.22 7.31
C THR A 200 -2.00 15.15 8.12
N VAL A 201 -2.44 16.37 8.44
CA VAL A 201 -1.61 17.37 9.14
C VAL A 201 -1.18 16.94 10.55
N SER A 202 -1.94 16.07 11.19
CA SER A 202 -1.65 15.53 12.52
C SER A 202 -0.67 14.35 12.52
N VAL A 203 -0.29 13.84 11.35
CA VAL A 203 0.63 12.70 11.23
C VAL A 203 2.04 13.14 11.66
N PRO A 204 2.66 12.44 12.64
CA PRO A 204 4.01 12.77 13.10
C PRO A 204 5.06 12.70 11.98
N ALA A 205 6.15 13.45 12.11
CA ALA A 205 7.21 13.53 11.10
C ALA A 205 7.77 12.16 10.69
N SER A 206 8.04 11.27 11.65
CA SER A 206 8.53 9.92 11.36
C SER A 206 7.56 9.09 10.53
N LEU A 207 6.26 9.12 10.89
CA LEU A 207 5.24 8.42 10.12
C LEU A 207 4.98 9.08 8.77
N THR A 208 5.08 10.42 8.68
CA THR A 208 5.02 11.12 7.39
C THR A 208 6.14 10.65 6.46
N ALA A 209 7.36 10.49 6.97
CA ALA A 209 8.48 9.96 6.20
C ALA A 209 8.21 8.51 5.77
N TYR A 210 7.87 7.62 6.71
CA TYR A 210 7.65 6.20 6.40
C TYR A 210 6.56 6.00 5.35
N GLN A 211 5.46 6.72 5.47
CA GLN A 211 4.35 6.67 4.52
C GLN A 211 4.72 7.25 3.15
N GLY A 212 5.41 8.40 3.13
CA GLY A 212 5.83 9.00 1.87
C GLY A 212 6.83 8.11 1.10
N PHE A 213 7.70 7.39 1.81
CA PHE A 213 8.57 6.39 1.20
C PHE A 213 7.81 5.15 0.73
N ASP A 214 6.78 4.72 1.45
CA ASP A 214 5.89 3.64 1.04
C ASP A 214 5.24 3.96 -0.32
N ALA A 215 4.61 5.13 -0.46
CA ALA A 215 4.08 5.61 -1.73
C ALA A 215 5.16 5.74 -2.83
N LEU A 216 6.40 6.10 -2.47
CA LEU A 216 7.52 6.14 -3.40
C LEU A 216 7.82 4.72 -3.93
N PHE A 217 7.89 3.72 -3.04
CA PHE A 217 8.21 2.36 -3.45
C PHE A 217 7.09 1.71 -4.26
N HIS A 218 5.82 1.90 -3.92
CA HIS A 218 4.70 1.53 -4.78
C HIS A 218 4.89 2.08 -6.21
N SER A 219 5.28 3.35 -6.31
CA SER A 219 5.47 4.01 -7.61
C SER A 219 6.73 3.54 -8.34
N THR A 220 7.85 3.34 -7.65
CA THR A 220 9.11 2.90 -8.27
C THR A 220 9.06 1.44 -8.67
N GLU A 221 8.50 0.59 -7.82
CA GLU A 221 8.30 -0.83 -8.11
C GLU A 221 7.33 -1.01 -9.29
N GLY A 222 6.17 -0.36 -9.26
CA GLY A 222 5.22 -0.43 -10.36
C GLY A 222 5.76 0.14 -11.68
N TYR A 223 6.71 1.09 -11.61
CA TYR A 223 7.37 1.62 -12.79
C TYR A 223 8.35 0.63 -13.42
N ILE A 224 9.09 -0.16 -12.65
CA ILE A 224 10.03 -1.17 -13.17
C ILE A 224 9.45 -2.58 -13.27
N ASN A 225 8.21 -2.79 -12.85
CA ASN A 225 7.47 -4.05 -12.96
C ASN A 225 7.36 -4.48 -14.43
N THR A 226 7.47 -5.78 -14.71
CA THR A 226 7.36 -6.33 -16.08
C THR A 226 5.98 -6.15 -16.72
N THR A 227 4.94 -5.87 -15.91
CA THR A 227 3.58 -5.57 -16.37
C THR A 227 3.30 -4.08 -16.55
N ALA A 228 4.32 -3.22 -16.30
CA ALA A 228 4.19 -1.77 -16.45
C ALA A 228 3.73 -1.37 -17.85
N ASN A 229 2.87 -0.37 -17.93
CA ASN A 229 2.32 0.16 -19.16
C ASN A 229 2.25 1.69 -19.11
N THR A 230 1.88 2.32 -20.23
CA THR A 230 1.88 3.79 -20.34
C THR A 230 1.08 4.48 -19.23
N LEU A 231 -0.07 3.91 -18.79
CA LEU A 231 -0.86 4.53 -17.73
C LEU A 231 -0.16 4.42 -16.37
N SER A 232 0.34 3.23 -15.99
CA SER A 232 1.11 3.06 -14.76
C SER A 232 2.37 3.93 -14.77
N ASP A 233 3.04 4.06 -15.91
CA ASP A 233 4.23 4.91 -16.07
C ASP A 233 3.93 6.39 -15.79
N MET A 234 2.81 6.89 -16.31
CA MET A 234 2.38 8.28 -16.07
C MET A 234 2.10 8.54 -14.59
N TYR A 235 1.37 7.64 -13.93
CA TYR A 235 1.09 7.76 -12.50
C TYR A 235 2.35 7.65 -11.65
N SER A 236 3.21 6.67 -11.94
CA SER A 236 4.46 6.44 -11.23
C SER A 236 5.37 7.66 -11.27
N LEU A 237 5.69 8.17 -12.46
CA LEU A 237 6.61 9.29 -12.59
C LEU A 237 6.09 10.56 -11.95
N GLU A 238 4.77 10.82 -12.02
CA GLU A 238 4.18 11.98 -11.36
C GLU A 238 4.19 11.82 -9.84
N ALA A 239 3.86 10.63 -9.30
CA ALA A 239 3.95 10.36 -7.87
C ALA A 239 5.39 10.52 -7.35
N ILE A 240 6.39 9.94 -8.04
CA ILE A 240 7.81 10.10 -7.71
C ILE A 240 8.22 11.57 -7.70
N ARG A 241 7.77 12.35 -8.69
CA ARG A 241 8.06 13.78 -8.80
C ARG A 241 7.48 14.59 -7.63
N LEU A 242 6.23 14.34 -7.27
CA LEU A 242 5.57 15.00 -6.14
C LEU A 242 6.25 14.66 -4.81
N ILE A 243 6.63 13.39 -4.60
CA ILE A 243 7.35 12.95 -3.42
C ILE A 243 8.73 13.61 -3.34
N GLY A 244 9.50 13.57 -4.43
CA GLY A 244 10.81 14.22 -4.49
C GLY A 244 10.76 15.73 -4.21
N LYS A 245 9.69 16.39 -4.66
CA LYS A 245 9.45 17.84 -4.43
C LYS A 245 9.08 18.15 -2.99
N SER A 246 8.21 17.35 -2.36
CA SER A 246 7.44 17.81 -1.19
C SER A 246 7.63 16.99 0.07
N LEU A 247 8.17 15.74 0.01
CA LEU A 247 8.22 14.86 1.18
C LEU A 247 9.08 15.43 2.30
N ALA A 248 10.29 15.91 1.98
CA ALA A 248 11.17 16.48 2.99
C ALA A 248 10.53 17.71 3.67
N THR A 249 9.78 18.53 2.92
CA THR A 249 9.03 19.65 3.46
C THR A 249 7.90 19.19 4.38
N ALA A 250 7.11 18.20 3.97
CA ALA A 250 6.02 17.65 4.79
C ALA A 250 6.53 17.01 6.09
N VAL A 251 7.73 16.40 6.07
CA VAL A 251 8.40 15.83 7.24
C VAL A 251 8.89 16.94 8.19
N ALA A 252 9.51 17.99 7.66
CA ALA A 252 10.05 19.09 8.44
C ALA A 252 8.96 20.01 9.01
N ASP A 253 7.89 20.23 8.25
CA ASP A 253 6.75 21.06 8.61
C ASP A 253 5.43 20.34 8.25
N GLY A 254 4.92 19.57 9.19
CA GLY A 254 3.66 18.84 9.03
C GLY A 254 2.42 19.70 8.81
N ALA A 255 2.51 21.02 9.09
CA ALA A 255 1.43 21.98 8.87
C ALA A 255 1.46 22.61 7.47
N ASN A 256 2.48 22.33 6.67
CA ASN A 256 2.58 22.84 5.30
C ASN A 256 1.54 22.16 4.40
N LEU A 257 0.42 22.83 4.18
CA LEU A 257 -0.73 22.30 3.45
C LEU A 257 -0.40 21.93 2.00
N GLN A 258 0.44 22.71 1.30
CA GLN A 258 0.83 22.40 -0.07
C GLN A 258 1.63 21.09 -0.12
N ALA A 259 2.56 20.89 0.83
CA ALA A 259 3.33 19.66 0.89
C ALA A 259 2.41 18.47 1.26
N ARG A 260 1.46 18.63 2.18
CA ARG A 260 0.45 17.60 2.50
C ARG A 260 -0.43 17.26 1.30
N GLU A 261 -0.85 18.25 0.54
CA GLU A 261 -1.63 18.06 -0.69
C GLU A 261 -0.84 17.29 -1.75
N ASP A 262 0.41 17.70 -2.01
CA ASP A 262 1.30 17.03 -2.96
C ASP A 262 1.51 15.55 -2.57
N ILE A 263 1.77 15.25 -1.28
CA ILE A 263 1.99 13.89 -0.81
C ILE A 263 0.69 13.06 -0.79
N SER A 264 -0.45 13.66 -0.46
CA SER A 264 -1.75 12.98 -0.56
C SER A 264 -2.08 12.61 -2.01
N LEU A 265 -1.80 13.51 -2.97
CA LEU A 265 -2.00 13.21 -4.39
C LEU A 265 -1.03 12.12 -4.86
N ALA A 266 0.24 12.19 -4.47
CA ALA A 266 1.24 11.17 -4.81
C ALA A 266 0.83 9.78 -4.28
N ASN A 267 0.29 9.71 -3.05
CA ASN A 267 -0.23 8.48 -2.47
C ASN A 267 -1.40 7.90 -3.28
N THR A 268 -2.37 8.73 -3.67
CA THR A 268 -3.49 8.27 -4.49
C THR A 268 -3.01 7.78 -5.87
N LEU A 269 -2.05 8.48 -6.49
CA LEU A 269 -1.43 8.02 -7.74
C LEU A 269 -0.69 6.70 -7.55
N ALA A 270 0.02 6.50 -6.43
CA ALA A 270 0.68 5.25 -6.09
C ALA A 270 -0.31 4.08 -5.97
N GLY A 271 -1.49 4.27 -5.36
CA GLY A 271 -2.56 3.27 -5.35
C GLY A 271 -3.10 2.95 -6.76
N MET A 272 -3.17 3.96 -7.64
CA MET A 272 -3.49 3.72 -9.06
C MET A 272 -2.40 2.90 -9.77
N VAL A 273 -1.13 3.08 -9.41
CA VAL A 273 -0.01 2.26 -9.90
C VAL A 273 -0.19 0.81 -9.44
N GLU A 274 -0.48 0.60 -8.17
CA GLU A 274 -0.72 -0.74 -7.62
C GLU A 274 -1.90 -1.46 -8.30
N SER A 275 -2.95 -0.72 -8.66
CA SER A 275 -4.08 -1.25 -9.41
C SER A 275 -3.76 -1.59 -10.86
N THR A 276 -2.67 -1.04 -11.43
CA THR A 276 -2.38 -1.10 -12.87
C THR A 276 -1.19 -2.00 -13.19
N SER A 277 -0.08 -1.89 -12.44
CA SER A 277 1.12 -2.70 -12.61
C SER A 277 1.54 -3.44 -11.34
N GLY A 278 1.20 -2.93 -10.16
CA GLY A 278 1.46 -3.58 -8.88
C GLY A 278 2.90 -3.43 -8.37
N CYS A 279 3.13 -3.96 -7.16
CA CYS A 279 4.45 -4.06 -6.54
C CYS A 279 5.27 -5.21 -7.12
N ILE A 280 6.53 -5.29 -6.70
CA ILE A 280 7.46 -6.38 -6.99
C ILE A 280 8.05 -6.95 -5.68
N SER A 281 9.11 -7.72 -5.76
CA SER A 281 9.64 -8.47 -4.60
C SER A 281 10.17 -7.62 -3.45
N GLU A 282 10.44 -6.32 -3.62
CA GLU A 282 10.86 -5.43 -2.52
C GLU A 282 9.79 -5.42 -1.41
N HIS A 283 8.52 -5.27 -1.79
CA HIS A 283 7.40 -5.36 -0.84
C HIS A 283 7.28 -6.75 -0.20
N SER A 284 7.49 -7.84 -0.96
CA SER A 284 7.47 -9.19 -0.39
C SER A 284 8.54 -9.39 0.67
N LEU A 285 9.75 -8.88 0.42
CA LEU A 285 10.85 -8.92 1.40
C LEU A 285 10.50 -8.13 2.66
N GLU A 286 9.88 -6.96 2.54
CA GLU A 286 9.45 -6.21 3.73
C GLU A 286 8.32 -6.92 4.49
N HIS A 287 7.33 -7.47 3.79
CA HIS A 287 6.22 -8.18 4.45
C HIS A 287 6.72 -9.31 5.35
N ALA A 288 7.77 -10.03 4.92
CA ALA A 288 8.39 -11.06 5.75
C ALA A 288 9.01 -10.48 7.04
N LEU A 289 9.66 -9.31 6.97
CA LEU A 289 10.20 -8.66 8.17
C LEU A 289 9.09 -8.27 9.14
N SER A 290 8.07 -7.55 8.69
CA SER A 290 7.00 -7.06 9.56
C SER A 290 6.02 -8.14 10.00
N ALA A 291 5.92 -9.28 9.31
CA ALA A 291 5.17 -10.45 9.77
C ALA A 291 5.77 -11.06 11.04
N TYR A 292 7.10 -11.14 11.12
CA TYR A 292 7.80 -11.66 12.31
C TYR A 292 8.07 -10.60 13.37
N TYR A 293 8.19 -9.35 12.95
CA TYR A 293 8.50 -8.22 13.84
C TYR A 293 7.40 -7.15 13.75
N PRO A 294 6.21 -7.40 14.32
CA PRO A 294 5.03 -6.56 14.13
C PRO A 294 5.17 -5.13 14.67
N ALA A 295 6.19 -4.86 15.50
CA ALA A 295 6.53 -3.52 15.93
C ALA A 295 7.26 -2.70 14.85
N LEU A 296 7.73 -3.34 13.77
CA LEU A 296 8.35 -2.66 12.63
C LEU A 296 7.28 -1.95 11.80
N PRO A 297 7.32 -0.62 11.66
CA PRO A 297 6.47 0.07 10.72
C PRO A 297 6.83 -0.32 9.28
N HIS A 298 5.84 -0.63 8.47
CA HIS A 298 6.02 -1.13 7.11
C HIS A 298 6.96 -0.25 6.27
N GLY A 299 6.69 1.06 6.16
CA GLY A 299 7.55 1.97 5.41
C GLY A 299 8.98 2.09 5.98
N ALA A 300 9.19 1.87 7.29
CA ALA A 300 10.54 1.82 7.85
C ALA A 300 11.29 0.56 7.37
N GLY A 301 10.61 -0.58 7.28
CA GLY A 301 11.15 -1.81 6.71
C GLY A 301 11.59 -1.63 5.27
N LEU A 302 10.72 -1.07 4.43
CA LEU A 302 11.03 -0.74 3.03
C LEU A 302 12.24 0.21 2.93
N ILE A 303 12.27 1.30 3.69
CA ILE A 303 13.40 2.25 3.69
C ILE A 303 14.73 1.51 3.97
N MET A 304 14.75 0.62 4.95
CA MET A 304 15.97 -0.08 5.35
C MET A 304 16.52 -0.99 4.26
N ILE A 305 15.67 -1.66 3.48
CA ILE A 305 16.13 -2.57 2.41
C ILE A 305 16.34 -1.88 1.06
N SER A 306 15.72 -0.73 0.82
CA SER A 306 15.57 -0.10 -0.49
C SER A 306 16.89 0.23 -1.19
N LEU A 307 17.91 0.72 -0.47
CA LEU A 307 19.19 1.08 -1.10
C LEU A 307 19.94 -0.16 -1.61
N ALA A 308 19.90 -1.26 -0.86
CA ALA A 308 20.51 -2.51 -1.29
C ALA A 308 19.73 -3.13 -2.46
N TYR A 309 18.40 -3.10 -2.38
CA TYR A 309 17.51 -3.57 -3.44
C TYR A 309 17.73 -2.78 -4.74
N ALA A 310 17.59 -1.45 -4.69
CA ALA A 310 17.80 -0.60 -5.85
C ALA A 310 19.23 -0.71 -6.43
N THR A 311 20.25 -0.92 -5.57
CA THR A 311 21.62 -1.17 -6.03
C THR A 311 21.73 -2.49 -6.78
N HIS A 312 21.02 -3.53 -6.32
CA HIS A 312 21.01 -4.83 -7.00
C HIS A 312 20.39 -4.70 -8.39
N ILE A 313 19.23 -4.06 -8.50
CA ILE A 313 18.59 -3.79 -9.80
C ILE A 313 19.49 -2.93 -10.71
N ALA A 314 20.07 -1.85 -10.20
CA ALA A 314 20.94 -0.97 -11.00
C ALA A 314 22.17 -1.69 -11.57
N LYS A 315 22.73 -2.66 -10.87
CA LYS A 315 23.88 -3.44 -11.33
C LYS A 315 23.53 -4.47 -12.40
N SER A 316 22.27 -4.81 -12.57
CA SER A 316 21.81 -5.73 -13.62
C SER A 316 21.84 -5.12 -15.02
N ASN A 317 21.79 -3.78 -15.12
CA ASN A 317 21.67 -2.99 -16.34
C ASN A 317 20.37 -3.28 -17.16
N VAL A 318 19.38 -3.94 -16.59
CA VAL A 318 18.13 -4.29 -17.28
C VAL A 318 17.16 -3.09 -17.32
N CYS A 319 17.18 -2.26 -16.28
CA CYS A 319 16.25 -1.13 -16.10
C CYS A 319 16.91 0.25 -16.21
N ASP A 320 18.08 0.37 -16.86
CA ASP A 320 18.89 1.60 -16.84
C ASP A 320 18.11 2.86 -17.23
N GLU A 321 17.38 2.83 -18.34
CA GLU A 321 16.60 3.99 -18.81
C GLU A 321 15.47 4.34 -17.82
N ARG A 322 14.79 3.32 -17.27
CA ARG A 322 13.71 3.53 -16.30
C ARG A 322 14.25 4.07 -14.98
N MET A 323 15.37 3.56 -14.50
CA MET A 323 16.03 4.07 -13.28
C MET A 323 16.55 5.50 -13.45
N VAL A 324 17.07 5.87 -14.62
CA VAL A 324 17.44 7.25 -14.94
C VAL A 324 16.20 8.15 -14.93
N ALA A 325 15.07 7.71 -15.48
CA ALA A 325 13.82 8.46 -15.47
C ALA A 325 13.32 8.68 -14.03
N MET A 326 13.34 7.64 -13.18
CA MET A 326 13.00 7.76 -11.75
C MET A 326 13.93 8.73 -11.00
N ALA A 327 15.24 8.67 -11.25
CA ALA A 327 16.20 9.60 -10.65
C ALA A 327 15.88 11.06 -11.00
N LYS A 328 15.57 11.31 -12.27
CA LYS A 328 15.17 12.65 -12.73
C LYS A 328 13.87 13.12 -12.12
N ALA A 329 12.86 12.25 -12.05
CA ALA A 329 11.58 12.54 -11.41
C ALA A 329 11.77 12.85 -9.90
N LEU A 330 12.66 12.12 -9.22
CA LEU A 330 13.00 12.32 -7.80
C LEU A 330 13.83 13.60 -7.55
N GLY A 331 14.19 14.35 -8.60
CA GLY A 331 14.86 15.64 -8.51
C GLY A 331 16.34 15.64 -8.95
N LYS A 332 16.93 14.49 -9.27
CA LYS A 332 18.30 14.41 -9.83
C LYS A 332 18.27 14.60 -11.35
N THR A 333 18.07 15.85 -11.79
CA THR A 333 17.82 16.18 -13.21
C THR A 333 19.02 15.89 -14.13
N ASP A 334 20.23 15.83 -13.58
CA ASP A 334 21.49 15.48 -14.27
C ASP A 334 21.76 13.97 -14.35
N ALA A 335 20.81 13.11 -13.94
CA ALA A 335 20.99 11.67 -13.95
C ALA A 335 21.24 11.13 -15.37
N THR A 336 22.23 10.22 -15.48
CA THR A 336 22.67 9.62 -16.74
C THR A 336 22.86 8.09 -16.66
N LYS A 337 22.84 7.52 -15.46
CA LYS A 337 23.03 6.08 -15.20
C LYS A 337 22.09 5.59 -14.08
N ALA A 338 21.81 4.30 -14.06
CA ALA A 338 20.89 3.68 -13.08
C ALA A 338 21.26 3.98 -11.62
N MET A 339 22.55 3.97 -11.29
CA MET A 339 23.04 4.28 -9.94
C MET A 339 22.73 5.72 -9.46
N ASP A 340 22.35 6.62 -10.36
CA ASP A 340 21.92 7.97 -10.00
C ASP A 340 20.58 7.95 -9.25
N PHE A 341 19.73 6.94 -9.51
CA PHE A 341 18.50 6.73 -8.72
C PHE A 341 18.84 6.34 -7.27
N VAL A 342 19.79 5.42 -7.06
CA VAL A 342 20.23 5.04 -5.71
C VAL A 342 20.77 6.26 -4.95
N THR A 343 21.52 7.13 -5.65
CA THR A 343 22.04 8.37 -5.08
C THR A 343 20.92 9.35 -4.70
N ALA A 344 19.92 9.51 -5.58
CA ALA A 344 18.76 10.37 -5.32
C ALA A 344 17.93 9.86 -4.14
N LEU A 345 17.69 8.54 -4.08
CA LEU A 345 16.97 7.87 -3.00
C LEU A 345 17.69 8.07 -1.65
N ALA A 346 19.00 7.83 -1.60
CA ALA A 346 19.80 8.06 -0.39
C ALA A 346 19.76 9.52 0.05
N SER A 347 19.78 10.47 -0.89
CA SER A 347 19.68 11.90 -0.61
C SER A 347 18.32 12.26 0.01
N LEU A 348 17.22 11.68 -0.50
CA LEU A 348 15.89 11.89 0.03
C LEU A 348 15.74 11.26 1.44
N GLN A 349 16.27 10.04 1.66
CA GLN A 349 16.30 9.42 2.99
C GLN A 349 16.99 10.32 4.01
N LYS A 350 18.14 10.89 3.65
CA LYS A 350 18.88 11.82 4.50
C LYS A 350 18.09 13.11 4.76
N ALA A 351 17.46 13.67 3.73
CA ALA A 351 16.66 14.90 3.86
C ALA A 351 15.44 14.70 4.78
N CYS A 352 14.90 13.49 4.82
CA CYS A 352 13.78 13.10 5.70
C CYS A 352 14.23 12.57 7.07
N GLY A 353 15.55 12.47 7.34
CA GLY A 353 16.10 12.00 8.62
C GLY A 353 15.87 10.51 8.89
N VAL A 354 15.75 9.68 7.84
CA VAL A 354 15.48 8.23 7.96
C VAL A 354 16.63 7.36 7.46
N ASP A 355 17.76 7.94 7.08
CA ASP A 355 18.95 7.26 6.59
C ASP A 355 19.69 6.44 7.66
N GLN A 356 19.36 6.65 8.96
CA GLN A 356 19.99 5.96 10.08
C GLN A 356 19.15 4.84 10.70
N LEU A 357 18.02 4.46 10.09
CA LEU A 357 17.18 3.36 10.57
C LEU A 357 17.98 2.05 10.56
N LYS A 358 17.79 1.23 11.61
CA LYS A 358 18.49 -0.05 11.82
C LYS A 358 17.51 -1.17 12.10
N MET A 359 17.70 -2.30 11.45
CA MET A 359 16.91 -3.51 11.71
C MET A 359 17.04 -3.97 13.16
N SER A 360 18.24 -3.85 13.76
CA SER A 360 18.50 -4.22 15.15
C SER A 360 17.67 -3.42 16.16
N ASP A 361 17.32 -2.16 15.86
CA ASP A 361 16.49 -1.33 16.76
C ASP A 361 15.04 -1.86 16.87
N TYR A 362 14.60 -2.66 15.90
CA TYR A 362 13.29 -3.33 15.91
C TYR A 362 13.37 -4.79 16.38
N GLY A 363 14.55 -5.22 16.87
CA GLY A 363 14.77 -6.58 17.39
C GLY A 363 15.01 -7.63 16.31
N ILE A 364 15.14 -7.24 15.05
CA ILE A 364 15.47 -8.14 13.94
C ILE A 364 16.89 -8.64 14.13
N LYS A 365 17.10 -9.96 14.04
CA LYS A 365 18.41 -10.61 14.22
C LYS A 365 18.96 -11.04 12.87
N ALA A 366 20.27 -10.89 12.71
CA ALA A 366 20.95 -11.33 11.48
C ALA A 366 20.74 -12.83 11.16
N ASP A 367 20.68 -13.66 12.22
CA ASP A 367 20.46 -15.11 12.08
C ASP A 367 19.04 -15.46 11.60
N ASP A 368 18.07 -14.56 11.70
CA ASP A 368 16.70 -14.78 11.25
C ASP A 368 16.53 -14.43 9.73
N LEU A 369 17.47 -13.73 9.11
CA LEU A 369 17.35 -13.28 7.71
C LEU A 369 17.09 -14.41 6.70
N PRO A 370 17.73 -15.60 6.78
CA PRO A 370 17.40 -16.70 5.86
C PRO A 370 15.93 -17.13 5.95
N LYS A 371 15.36 -17.13 7.15
CA LYS A 371 13.95 -17.46 7.40
C LYS A 371 13.02 -16.39 6.80
N MET A 372 13.44 -15.12 6.77
CA MET A 372 12.67 -14.05 6.12
C MET A 372 12.63 -14.24 4.60
N VAL A 373 13.73 -14.67 3.98
CA VAL A 373 13.75 -15.00 2.55
C VAL A 373 12.74 -16.11 2.24
N GLN A 374 12.76 -17.19 3.02
CA GLN A 374 11.80 -18.29 2.84
C GLN A 374 10.35 -17.81 2.97
N ASN A 375 10.06 -17.04 4.02
CA ASN A 375 8.71 -16.50 4.26
C ASN A 375 8.23 -15.62 3.11
N ALA A 376 9.09 -14.72 2.59
CA ALA A 376 8.76 -13.89 1.44
C ALA A 376 8.40 -14.72 0.20
N ARG A 377 9.17 -15.78 -0.07
CA ARG A 377 8.92 -16.70 -1.20
C ARG A 377 7.62 -17.49 -1.07
N GLU A 378 7.32 -17.97 0.13
CA GLU A 378 6.14 -18.80 0.39
C GLU A 378 4.83 -17.99 0.37
N ASN A 379 4.86 -16.77 0.91
CA ASN A 379 3.65 -15.99 1.13
C ASN A 379 3.30 -15.07 -0.05
N MET A 380 4.31 -14.48 -0.71
CA MET A 380 4.10 -13.47 -1.75
C MET A 380 4.91 -13.80 -3.02
N ALA A 381 4.97 -15.09 -3.40
CA ALA A 381 5.70 -15.57 -4.58
C ALA A 381 5.36 -14.82 -5.87
N GLY A 382 4.11 -14.40 -6.02
CA GLY A 382 3.63 -13.68 -7.22
C GLY A 382 4.38 -12.39 -7.50
N LEU A 383 4.87 -11.69 -6.47
CA LEU A 383 5.61 -10.43 -6.63
C LEU A 383 7.00 -10.65 -7.25
N PHE A 384 7.63 -11.80 -6.99
CA PHE A 384 8.90 -12.17 -7.63
C PHE A 384 8.75 -12.50 -9.13
N MET A 385 7.56 -12.92 -9.56
CA MET A 385 7.30 -13.28 -10.96
C MET A 385 7.24 -12.07 -11.89
N VAL A 386 7.04 -10.90 -11.34
CA VAL A 386 6.91 -9.63 -12.08
C VAL A 386 8.10 -8.69 -11.87
N ASP A 387 9.15 -9.19 -11.18
CA ASP A 387 10.44 -8.49 -11.10
C ASP A 387 11.05 -8.29 -12.50
N PRO A 388 11.76 -7.18 -12.74
CA PRO A 388 12.48 -6.97 -14.01
C PRO A 388 13.64 -7.94 -14.22
N ILE A 389 14.12 -8.56 -13.16
CA ILE A 389 15.17 -9.60 -13.13
C ILE A 389 14.77 -10.73 -12.19
N GLU A 390 15.17 -11.93 -12.48
CA GLU A 390 15.03 -13.04 -11.56
C GLU A 390 15.95 -12.85 -10.33
N LEU A 391 15.38 -12.89 -9.13
CA LEU A 391 16.11 -12.86 -7.87
C LEU A 391 16.22 -14.27 -7.30
N SER A 392 17.43 -14.75 -7.06
CA SER A 392 17.66 -15.98 -6.31
C SER A 392 17.48 -15.76 -4.81
N ASP A 393 17.35 -16.85 -4.03
CA ASP A 393 17.31 -16.76 -2.56
C ASP A 393 18.62 -16.16 -2.00
N GLU A 394 19.76 -16.42 -2.68
CA GLU A 394 21.04 -15.82 -2.32
C GLU A 394 21.04 -14.31 -2.56
N ASP A 395 20.45 -13.82 -3.65
CA ASP A 395 20.30 -12.38 -3.92
C ASP A 395 19.44 -11.71 -2.85
N CYS A 396 18.28 -12.30 -2.51
CA CYS A 396 17.42 -11.81 -1.46
C CYS A 396 18.13 -11.75 -0.10
N LEU A 397 18.87 -12.81 0.24
CA LEU A 397 19.66 -12.84 1.48
C LEU A 397 20.78 -11.79 1.47
N ASN A 398 21.42 -11.56 0.33
CA ASN A 398 22.45 -10.52 0.19
C ASN A 398 21.85 -9.11 0.30
N ILE A 399 20.64 -8.87 -0.24
CA ILE A 399 19.91 -7.61 -0.05
C ILE A 399 19.69 -7.37 1.45
N TYR A 400 19.17 -8.35 2.19
CA TYR A 400 18.99 -8.22 3.63
C TYR A 400 20.31 -7.98 4.38
N LYS A 401 21.35 -8.77 4.10
CA LYS A 401 22.67 -8.63 4.74
C LYS A 401 23.30 -7.26 4.50
N ASN A 402 23.19 -6.73 3.29
CA ASN A 402 23.69 -5.41 2.93
C ASN A 402 22.88 -4.27 3.56
N SER A 403 21.64 -4.55 3.97
CA SER A 403 20.74 -3.63 4.65
C SER A 403 20.85 -3.71 6.19
N TYR A 404 21.38 -4.79 6.71
CA TYR A 404 21.43 -5.06 8.16
C TYR A 404 22.42 -4.12 8.87
N ARG A 405 21.89 -3.42 9.84
CA ARG A 405 22.67 -2.53 10.75
C ARG A 405 22.17 -2.67 12.18
#